data_85e837b6efe38a793ed38e4886369496
#
_entry.id   85e837b6efe38a793ed38e4886369496
#
_cell.length_a   1.000
_cell.length_b   1.000
_cell.length_c   1.000
_cell.angle_alpha   90.00
_cell.angle_beta   90.00
_cell.angle_gamma   90.00
#
_symmetry.space_group_name_H-M   'P 1'
#
loop_
_entity.id
_entity.type
_entity.pdbx_description
1 polymer ?
#
loop_
_entity_poly.entity_id
_entity_poly.type
_entity_poly.pdbx_seq_one_letter_code
_entity_poly.pdbx_strand_id
1 'polypeptide(L)'
;MKSELNSIQMFGIKTPIIRAGDDVVQILEAELKEACIEPLEGDIFVLAESAVATSENRVVELERITPGERALALGEEYELDPREMELVIRECDEIFGGVPRAALTITKGILAPNAGIDASNAPEGHVVLLPEDPRKSAETIRKRLEERYSCRLGVIIGDSRTQPLRLGCTGPVSYTHLTLPTTDV
;
A
#
# COMPACT_ATOMS: atom_id res chain seq x y z
N MET A 1 31.07 -25.24 16.97
CA MET A 1 30.25 -24.02 16.93
C MET A 1 28.85 -24.46 16.45
N LYS A 2 27.84 -24.43 17.31
CA LYS A 2 26.45 -24.59 16.89
C LYS A 2 26.09 -23.30 16.16
N SER A 3 25.66 -23.39 14.91
CA SER A 3 25.08 -22.25 14.21
C SER A 3 23.83 -21.83 15.00
N GLU A 4 23.82 -20.63 15.56
CA GLU A 4 22.60 -20.04 16.06
C GLU A 4 21.65 -19.93 14.86
N LEU A 5 20.57 -20.64 14.92
CA LEU A 5 19.48 -20.52 13.95
C LEU A 5 18.87 -19.11 14.16
N ASN A 6 19.12 -18.21 13.23
CA ASN A 6 18.40 -16.94 13.21
C ASN A 6 16.94 -17.22 12.92
N SER A 7 16.07 -17.02 13.89
CA SER A 7 14.64 -17.15 13.74
C SER A 7 14.00 -15.79 13.57
N ILE A 8 12.99 -15.68 12.69
CA ILE A 8 12.11 -14.53 12.58
C ILE A 8 10.79 -14.90 13.22
N GLN A 9 10.28 -14.04 14.10
CA GLN A 9 8.93 -14.17 14.64
C GLN A 9 8.02 -13.17 13.91
N MET A 10 6.82 -13.61 13.55
CA MET A 10 5.80 -12.77 12.92
C MET A 10 4.56 -12.73 13.80
N PHE A 11 4.05 -11.52 14.01
CA PHE A 11 2.82 -11.27 14.76
C PHE A 11 1.80 -10.60 13.84
N GLY A 12 0.62 -11.20 13.71
CA GLY A 12 -0.51 -10.55 13.05
C GLY A 12 -1.24 -9.65 14.04
N ILE A 13 -1.24 -8.35 13.79
CA ILE A 13 -1.98 -7.38 14.60
C ILE A 13 -3.35 -7.16 13.95
N LYS A 14 -4.42 -7.49 14.68
CA LYS A 14 -5.78 -7.26 14.21
C LYS A 14 -6.15 -5.81 14.47
N THR A 15 -6.42 -5.06 13.43
CA THR A 15 -6.88 -3.67 13.52
C THR A 15 -8.40 -3.58 13.34
N PRO A 16 -9.04 -2.52 13.84
CA PRO A 16 -10.40 -2.15 13.40
C PRO A 16 -10.38 -1.81 11.89
N ILE A 17 -11.57 -1.59 11.34
CA ILE A 17 -11.68 -1.07 9.97
C ILE A 17 -11.10 0.34 9.94
N ILE A 18 -10.05 0.53 9.14
CA ILE A 18 -9.40 1.83 8.94
C ILE A 18 -10.28 2.67 8.01
N ARG A 19 -10.55 3.90 8.40
CA ARG A 19 -11.36 4.85 7.65
C ARG A 19 -10.52 6.04 7.19
N ALA A 20 -11.07 6.79 6.24
CA ALA A 20 -10.46 8.03 5.76
C ALA A 20 -10.23 9.01 6.92
N GLY A 21 -8.98 9.47 7.05
CA GLY A 21 -8.54 10.39 8.10
C GLY A 21 -8.19 9.74 9.45
N ASP A 22 -8.30 8.42 9.58
CA ASP A 22 -7.85 7.71 10.78
C ASP A 22 -6.32 7.83 10.96
N ASP A 23 -5.88 7.86 12.19
CA ASP A 23 -4.45 7.85 12.52
C ASP A 23 -3.94 6.42 12.68
N VAL A 24 -3.28 5.92 11.64
CA VAL A 24 -2.74 4.55 11.61
C VAL A 24 -1.77 4.26 12.76
N VAL A 25 -0.98 5.26 13.20
CA VAL A 25 -0.03 5.06 14.30
C VAL A 25 -0.76 4.90 15.63
N GLN A 26 -1.80 5.72 15.87
CA GLN A 26 -2.61 5.58 17.08
C GLN A 26 -3.36 4.24 17.12
N ILE A 27 -3.86 3.78 15.97
CA ILE A 27 -4.49 2.46 15.87
C ILE A 27 -3.47 1.37 16.23
N LEU A 28 -2.28 1.40 15.63
CA LEU A 28 -1.23 0.42 15.93
C LEU A 28 -0.84 0.42 17.41
N GLU A 29 -0.69 1.60 18.03
CA GLU A 29 -0.38 1.72 19.46
C GLU A 29 -1.45 1.06 20.34
N ALA A 30 -2.72 1.29 20.02
CA ALA A 30 -3.84 0.73 20.77
C ALA A 30 -3.87 -0.81 20.67
N GLU A 31 -3.72 -1.34 19.44
CA GLU A 31 -3.79 -2.78 19.18
C GLU A 31 -2.56 -3.53 19.71
N LEU A 32 -1.38 -2.95 19.63
CA LEU A 32 -0.16 -3.50 20.23
C LEU A 32 -0.29 -3.61 21.76
N LYS A 33 -0.85 -2.57 22.38
CA LYS A 33 -1.10 -2.57 23.81
C LYS A 33 -2.13 -3.64 24.22
N GLU A 34 -3.21 -3.80 23.44
CA GLU A 34 -4.22 -4.83 23.69
C GLU A 34 -3.63 -6.23 23.52
N ALA A 35 -2.77 -6.43 22.51
CA ALA A 35 -2.07 -7.68 22.27
C ALA A 35 -0.93 -7.96 23.28
N CYS A 36 -0.62 -7.04 24.18
CA CYS A 36 0.54 -7.11 25.07
C CYS A 36 1.87 -7.32 24.33
N ILE A 37 2.00 -6.70 23.15
CA ILE A 37 3.22 -6.72 22.33
C ILE A 37 3.93 -5.39 22.50
N GLU A 38 5.19 -5.42 22.92
CA GLU A 38 6.04 -4.25 23.01
C GLU A 38 7.11 -4.33 21.91
N PRO A 39 7.15 -3.36 20.99
CA PRO A 39 8.14 -3.32 19.93
C PRO A 39 9.56 -3.20 20.49
N LEU A 40 10.47 -3.94 19.89
CA LEU A 40 11.87 -3.99 20.27
C LEU A 40 12.76 -3.37 19.17
N GLU A 41 13.99 -3.06 19.56
CA GLU A 41 15.03 -2.56 18.65
C GLU A 41 15.19 -3.48 17.43
N GLY A 42 14.99 -2.94 16.24
CA GLY A 42 15.13 -3.65 14.98
C GLY A 42 13.87 -4.33 14.48
N ASP A 43 12.74 -4.23 15.18
CA ASP A 43 11.47 -4.76 14.69
C ASP A 43 10.98 -4.02 13.46
N ILE A 44 10.23 -4.73 12.61
CA ILE A 44 9.73 -4.22 11.34
C ILE A 44 8.21 -4.28 11.33
N PHE A 45 7.59 -3.13 11.13
CA PHE A 45 6.15 -3.02 10.88
C PHE A 45 5.87 -3.17 9.39
N VAL A 46 4.98 -4.10 9.05
CA VAL A 46 4.52 -4.29 7.67
C VAL A 46 3.05 -3.86 7.58
N LEU A 47 2.79 -2.86 6.77
CA LEU A 47 1.47 -2.25 6.62
C LEU A 47 0.93 -2.49 5.21
N ALA A 48 -0.37 -2.76 5.11
CA ALA A 48 -1.03 -2.82 3.81
C ALA A 48 -1.11 -1.42 3.19
N GLU A 49 -0.76 -1.32 1.90
CA GLU A 49 -0.78 -0.06 1.16
C GLU A 49 -2.16 0.59 1.16
N SER A 50 -3.22 -0.20 0.94
CA SER A 50 -4.60 0.28 0.96
C SER A 50 -5.02 0.84 2.33
N ALA A 51 -4.52 0.27 3.43
CA ALA A 51 -4.79 0.77 4.78
C ALA A 51 -4.15 2.15 4.99
N VAL A 52 -2.89 2.32 4.57
CA VAL A 52 -2.19 3.60 4.65
C VAL A 52 -2.87 4.63 3.75
N ALA A 53 -3.16 4.29 2.50
CA ALA A 53 -3.83 5.17 1.56
C ALA A 53 -5.22 5.61 2.07
N THR A 54 -6.00 4.70 2.64
CA THR A 54 -7.31 5.01 3.24
C THR A 54 -7.15 6.03 4.36
N SER A 55 -6.20 5.83 5.27
CA SER A 55 -5.94 6.77 6.37
C SER A 55 -5.53 8.17 5.87
N GLU A 56 -4.88 8.24 4.71
CA GLU A 56 -4.47 9.47 4.03
C GLU A 56 -5.57 10.11 3.16
N ASN A 57 -6.83 9.68 3.30
CA ASN A 57 -7.97 10.18 2.51
C ASN A 57 -7.85 9.90 1.00
N ARG A 58 -7.17 8.82 0.60
CA ARG A 58 -7.04 8.42 -0.81
C ARG A 58 -8.21 7.55 -1.30
N VAL A 59 -9.35 7.61 -0.62
CA VAL A 59 -10.60 6.94 -1.01
C VAL A 59 -11.40 7.88 -1.90
N VAL A 60 -11.82 7.40 -3.07
CA VAL A 60 -12.54 8.19 -4.08
C VAL A 60 -13.89 7.54 -4.37
N GLU A 61 -14.94 8.35 -4.32
CA GLU A 61 -16.29 7.96 -4.72
C GLU A 61 -16.43 8.06 -6.23
N LEU A 62 -16.70 6.94 -6.90
CA LEU A 62 -16.78 6.88 -8.37
C LEU A 62 -17.90 7.71 -8.96
N GLU A 63 -19.01 7.93 -8.23
CA GLU A 63 -20.13 8.76 -8.70
C GLU A 63 -19.73 10.23 -8.92
N ARG A 64 -18.67 10.69 -8.27
CA ARG A 64 -18.15 12.06 -8.44
C ARG A 64 -17.18 12.20 -9.61
N ILE A 65 -16.86 11.11 -10.29
CA ILE A 65 -15.92 11.11 -11.40
C ILE A 65 -16.67 11.22 -12.71
N THR A 66 -16.35 12.24 -13.49
CA THR A 66 -16.83 12.39 -14.86
C THR A 66 -15.71 11.92 -15.81
N PRO A 67 -15.92 10.80 -16.53
CA PRO A 67 -14.90 10.29 -17.44
C PRO A 67 -14.81 11.18 -18.69
N GLY A 68 -13.58 11.44 -19.14
CA GLY A 68 -13.31 12.07 -20.41
C GLY A 68 -13.37 11.08 -21.59
N GLU A 69 -13.26 11.60 -22.82
CA GLU A 69 -13.34 10.76 -24.04
C GLU A 69 -12.31 9.62 -24.03
N ARG A 70 -11.09 9.88 -23.57
CA ARG A 70 -10.05 8.85 -23.48
C ARG A 70 -10.41 7.76 -22.48
N ALA A 71 -11.00 8.12 -21.34
CA ALA A 71 -11.42 7.17 -20.33
C ALA A 71 -12.59 6.30 -20.79
N LEU A 72 -13.51 6.88 -21.58
CA LEU A 72 -14.61 6.15 -22.22
C LEU A 72 -14.07 5.12 -23.21
N ALA A 73 -13.16 5.52 -24.11
CA ALA A 73 -12.58 4.63 -25.11
C ALA A 73 -11.76 3.49 -24.50
N LEU A 74 -10.87 3.79 -23.55
CA LEU A 74 -10.04 2.77 -22.88
C LEU A 74 -10.87 1.91 -21.91
N GLY A 75 -11.91 2.47 -21.30
CA GLY A 75 -12.84 1.72 -20.46
C GLY A 75 -13.60 0.66 -21.27
N GLU A 76 -14.03 0.99 -22.49
CA GLU A 76 -14.64 0.03 -23.43
C GLU A 76 -13.61 -1.01 -23.90
N GLU A 77 -12.41 -0.59 -24.29
CA GLU A 77 -11.34 -1.47 -24.77
C GLU A 77 -10.90 -2.51 -23.71
N TYR A 78 -10.78 -2.09 -22.45
CA TYR A 78 -10.31 -2.96 -21.36
C TYR A 78 -11.43 -3.49 -20.47
N GLU A 79 -12.68 -3.30 -20.82
CA GLU A 79 -13.84 -3.74 -20.02
C GLU A 79 -13.77 -3.25 -18.54
N LEU A 80 -13.35 -2.00 -18.35
CA LEU A 80 -13.27 -1.30 -17.07
C LEU A 80 -14.37 -0.24 -16.97
N ASP A 81 -14.79 0.07 -15.73
CA ASP A 81 -15.65 1.23 -15.49
C ASP A 81 -14.94 2.50 -15.99
N PRO A 82 -15.54 3.29 -16.90
CA PRO A 82 -14.91 4.50 -17.41
C PRO A 82 -14.50 5.50 -16.33
N ARG A 83 -15.20 5.52 -15.18
CA ARG A 83 -14.87 6.38 -14.05
C ARG A 83 -13.59 5.90 -13.33
N GLU A 84 -13.43 4.59 -13.18
CA GLU A 84 -12.21 3.99 -12.70
C GLU A 84 -11.07 4.23 -13.70
N MET A 85 -11.33 4.04 -15.00
CA MET A 85 -10.33 4.31 -16.05
C MET A 85 -9.88 5.78 -16.08
N GLU A 86 -10.77 6.72 -15.78
CA GLU A 86 -10.42 8.13 -15.62
C GLU A 86 -9.42 8.34 -14.48
N LEU A 87 -9.62 7.67 -13.35
CA LEU A 87 -8.68 7.72 -12.23
C LEU A 87 -7.34 7.05 -12.59
N VAL A 88 -7.37 5.92 -13.31
CA VAL A 88 -6.16 5.27 -13.82
C VAL A 88 -5.35 6.25 -14.68
N ILE A 89 -6.00 6.97 -15.60
CA ILE A 89 -5.34 7.97 -16.46
C ILE A 89 -4.73 9.11 -15.64
N ARG A 90 -5.38 9.53 -14.56
CA ARG A 90 -4.88 10.63 -13.70
C ARG A 90 -3.69 10.23 -12.83
N GLU A 91 -3.68 8.98 -12.36
CA GLU A 91 -2.70 8.48 -11.40
C GLU A 91 -1.46 7.87 -12.07
N CYS A 92 -1.57 7.38 -13.32
CA CYS A 92 -0.44 6.72 -13.98
C CYS A 92 0.45 7.71 -14.74
N ASP A 93 1.73 7.33 -14.86
CA ASP A 93 2.69 8.03 -15.70
C ASP A 93 2.50 7.64 -17.18
N GLU A 94 2.21 6.34 -17.44
CA GLU A 94 2.07 5.79 -18.79
C GLU A 94 1.15 4.55 -18.80
N ILE A 95 0.41 4.36 -19.90
CA ILE A 95 -0.39 3.17 -20.18
C ILE A 95 0.24 2.43 -21.35
N PHE A 96 0.68 1.19 -21.14
CA PHE A 96 1.31 0.36 -22.17
C PHE A 96 0.33 -0.49 -22.96
N GLY A 97 -0.87 -0.67 -22.47
CA GLY A 97 -1.89 -1.55 -23.02
C GLY A 97 -2.73 -2.16 -21.91
N GLY A 98 -3.37 -3.28 -22.19
CA GLY A 98 -4.20 -3.94 -21.19
C GLY A 98 -4.76 -5.27 -21.70
N VAL A 99 -5.52 -5.89 -20.82
CA VAL A 99 -6.36 -7.06 -21.07
C VAL A 99 -7.73 -6.78 -20.45
N PRO A 100 -8.78 -7.55 -20.78
CA PRO A 100 -10.06 -7.37 -20.12
C PRO A 100 -9.92 -7.24 -18.59
N ARG A 101 -10.43 -6.16 -18.03
CA ARG A 101 -10.45 -5.79 -16.61
C ARG A 101 -9.10 -5.36 -16.01
N ALA A 102 -8.07 -5.15 -16.83
CA ALA A 102 -6.78 -4.64 -16.34
C ALA A 102 -6.03 -3.81 -17.39
N ALA A 103 -5.85 -2.54 -17.13
CA ALA A 103 -4.92 -1.67 -17.84
C ALA A 103 -3.51 -1.84 -17.24
N LEU A 104 -2.51 -2.08 -18.09
CA LEU A 104 -1.11 -2.19 -17.66
C LEU A 104 -0.46 -0.81 -17.70
N THR A 105 -0.06 -0.32 -16.55
CA THR A 105 0.44 1.04 -16.39
C THR A 105 1.81 1.08 -15.69
N ILE A 106 2.54 2.18 -15.92
CA ILE A 106 3.60 2.63 -15.01
C ILE A 106 3.01 3.71 -14.12
N THR A 107 3.20 3.57 -12.82
CA THR A 107 2.76 4.54 -11.83
C THR A 107 3.88 4.75 -10.82
N LYS A 108 4.37 6.00 -10.70
CA LYS A 108 5.51 6.33 -9.83
C LYS A 108 6.75 5.46 -10.09
N GLY A 109 6.97 5.15 -11.38
CA GLY A 109 8.10 4.32 -11.83
C GLY A 109 7.94 2.81 -11.58
N ILE A 110 6.77 2.34 -11.13
CA ILE A 110 6.47 0.94 -10.86
C ILE A 110 5.42 0.43 -11.84
N LEU A 111 5.63 -0.78 -12.37
CA LEU A 111 4.62 -1.46 -13.18
C LEU A 111 3.45 -1.87 -12.26
N ALA A 112 2.28 -1.31 -12.52
CA ALA A 112 1.09 -1.53 -11.71
C ALA A 112 -0.15 -1.70 -12.60
N PRO A 113 -0.92 -2.79 -12.48
CA PRO A 113 -2.24 -2.87 -13.10
C PRO A 113 -3.15 -1.78 -12.53
N ASN A 114 -3.95 -1.16 -13.41
CA ASN A 114 -4.92 -0.11 -13.05
C ASN A 114 -4.32 1.01 -12.19
N ALA A 115 -3.08 1.40 -12.43
CA ALA A 115 -2.34 2.38 -11.63
C ALA A 115 -2.23 2.04 -10.13
N GLY A 116 -2.42 0.77 -9.75
CA GLY A 116 -2.47 0.33 -8.37
C GLY A 116 -3.77 0.68 -7.64
N ILE A 117 -4.80 1.11 -8.35
CA ILE A 117 -6.12 1.41 -7.78
C ILE A 117 -6.77 0.11 -7.29
N ASP A 118 -7.25 0.13 -6.06
CA ASP A 118 -7.88 -1.01 -5.40
C ASP A 118 -9.37 -0.75 -5.17
N ALA A 119 -10.21 -1.55 -5.83
CA ALA A 119 -11.65 -1.56 -5.60
C ALA A 119 -12.09 -2.63 -4.59
N SER A 120 -11.21 -3.60 -4.28
CA SER A 120 -11.58 -4.75 -3.45
C SER A 120 -11.66 -4.44 -1.96
N ASN A 121 -10.87 -3.49 -1.48
CA ASN A 121 -10.81 -3.05 -0.08
C ASN A 121 -11.56 -1.72 0.15
N ALA A 122 -12.20 -1.18 -0.88
CA ALA A 122 -13.00 0.04 -0.78
C ALA A 122 -14.47 -0.25 -0.43
N PRO A 123 -15.20 0.71 0.16
CA PRO A 123 -16.65 0.65 0.23
C PRO A 123 -17.28 0.55 -1.16
N GLU A 124 -18.50 0.03 -1.24
CA GLU A 124 -19.24 -0.03 -2.52
C GLU A 124 -19.30 1.34 -3.20
N GLY A 125 -19.06 1.38 -4.50
CA GLY A 125 -19.01 2.62 -5.29
C GLY A 125 -17.77 3.48 -5.07
N HIS A 126 -16.79 2.99 -4.32
CA HIS A 126 -15.53 3.69 -4.07
C HIS A 126 -14.34 2.87 -4.54
N VAL A 127 -13.20 3.53 -4.69
CA VAL A 127 -11.89 2.92 -4.90
C VAL A 127 -10.85 3.56 -3.99
N VAL A 128 -9.80 2.83 -3.69
CA VAL A 128 -8.63 3.33 -2.96
C VAL A 128 -7.50 3.55 -3.96
N LEU A 129 -6.98 4.75 -4.02
CA LEU A 129 -5.79 5.09 -4.80
C LEU A 129 -4.53 4.72 -4.02
N LEU A 130 -3.36 4.74 -4.67
CA LEU A 130 -2.09 4.62 -3.95
C LEU A 130 -1.87 5.81 -3.00
N PRO A 131 -1.08 5.65 -1.92
CA PRO A 131 -0.60 6.79 -1.15
C PRO A 131 0.08 7.82 -2.08
N GLU A 132 -0.10 9.11 -1.81
CA GLU A 132 0.47 10.15 -2.66
C GLU A 132 2.00 10.06 -2.73
N ASP A 133 2.62 9.84 -1.59
CA ASP A 133 4.05 9.59 -1.44
C ASP A 133 4.28 8.45 -0.44
N PRO A 134 4.32 7.18 -0.89
CA PRO A 134 4.51 6.02 -0.01
C PRO A 134 5.80 6.10 0.81
N ARG A 135 6.83 6.75 0.28
CA ARG A 135 8.10 6.97 0.98
C ARG A 135 7.92 7.86 2.20
N LYS A 136 7.29 9.00 1.98
CA LYS A 136 7.00 9.97 3.05
C LYS A 136 6.07 9.38 4.10
N SER A 137 5.08 8.61 3.66
CA SER A 137 4.17 7.89 4.56
C SER A 137 4.92 6.91 5.46
N ALA A 138 5.75 6.04 4.88
CA ALA A 138 6.57 5.09 5.65
C ALA A 138 7.53 5.80 6.61
N GLU A 139 8.19 6.86 6.16
CA GLU A 139 9.09 7.65 6.99
C GLU A 139 8.37 8.32 8.17
N THR A 140 7.19 8.89 7.91
CA THR A 140 6.38 9.55 8.94
C THR A 140 5.90 8.56 10.00
N ILE A 141 5.36 7.41 9.56
CA ILE A 141 4.92 6.34 10.46
C ILE A 141 6.10 5.85 11.30
N ARG A 142 7.23 5.56 10.66
CA ARG A 142 8.44 5.09 11.35
C ARG A 142 8.90 6.07 12.44
N LYS A 143 9.07 7.35 12.11
CA LYS A 143 9.51 8.37 13.06
C LYS A 143 8.60 8.44 14.28
N ARG A 144 7.30 8.44 14.08
CA ARG A 144 6.32 8.48 15.17
C ARG A 144 6.39 7.24 16.06
N LEU A 145 6.55 6.04 15.46
CA LEU A 145 6.72 4.80 16.21
C LEU A 145 8.03 4.79 16.99
N GLU A 146 9.15 5.22 16.37
CA GLU A 146 10.44 5.34 17.06
C GLU A 146 10.42 6.33 18.23
N GLU A 147 9.76 7.47 18.06
CA GLU A 147 9.55 8.44 19.15
C GLU A 147 8.72 7.83 20.29
N ARG A 148 7.72 7.05 19.96
CA ARG A 148 6.81 6.43 20.94
C ARG A 148 7.47 5.33 21.75
N TYR A 149 8.26 4.47 21.09
CA TYR A 149 8.85 3.29 21.72
C TYR A 149 10.34 3.48 22.10
N SER A 150 10.93 4.61 21.75
CA SER A 150 12.34 4.95 22.03
C SER A 150 13.33 3.90 21.53
N CYS A 151 13.05 3.25 20.41
CA CYS A 151 13.90 2.25 19.77
C CYS A 151 13.86 2.43 18.23
N ARG A 152 14.89 1.93 17.53
CA ARG A 152 14.93 1.97 16.06
C ARG A 152 14.02 0.90 15.49
N LEU A 153 13.18 1.29 14.55
CA LEU A 153 12.17 0.44 13.93
C LEU A 153 12.24 0.53 12.41
N GLY A 154 11.78 -0.52 11.73
CA GLY A 154 11.57 -0.51 10.30
C GLY A 154 10.07 -0.37 9.96
N VAL A 155 9.76 0.25 8.81
CA VAL A 155 8.41 0.28 8.25
C VAL A 155 8.44 -0.14 6.78
N ILE A 156 7.59 -1.09 6.43
CA ILE A 156 7.36 -1.55 5.07
C ILE A 156 5.90 -1.28 4.73
N ILE A 157 5.66 -0.58 3.63
CA ILE A 157 4.34 -0.48 3.01
C ILE A 157 4.33 -1.42 1.82
N GLY A 158 3.46 -2.41 1.86
CA GLY A 158 3.37 -3.46 0.85
C GLY A 158 1.95 -3.62 0.32
N ASP A 159 1.88 -4.10 -0.92
CA ASP A 159 0.64 -4.42 -1.59
C ASP A 159 0.61 -5.92 -1.94
N SER A 160 -0.53 -6.39 -2.36
CA SER A 160 -0.75 -7.76 -2.82
C SER A 160 -1.27 -7.70 -4.24
N ARG A 161 -0.42 -8.02 -5.22
CA ARG A 161 -0.81 -7.93 -6.63
C ARG A 161 -0.33 -9.13 -7.45
N THR A 162 -0.95 -9.32 -8.61
CA THR A 162 -0.47 -10.23 -9.64
C THR A 162 0.53 -9.52 -10.55
N GLN A 163 1.49 -10.26 -11.08
CA GLN A 163 2.46 -9.73 -12.04
C GLN A 163 2.51 -10.59 -13.30
N PRO A 164 2.77 -10.01 -14.49
CA PRO A 164 3.00 -10.77 -15.70
C PRO A 164 4.09 -11.83 -15.52
N LEU A 165 3.93 -12.97 -16.20
CA LEU A 165 4.87 -14.09 -16.20
C LEU A 165 5.09 -14.79 -14.84
N ARG A 166 4.23 -14.55 -13.85
CA ARG A 166 4.28 -15.20 -12.55
C ARG A 166 2.93 -15.75 -12.15
N LEU A 167 2.89 -17.01 -11.73
CA LEU A 167 1.72 -17.62 -11.11
C LEU A 167 1.58 -17.18 -9.65
N GLY A 168 0.37 -16.84 -9.26
CA GLY A 168 0.03 -16.46 -7.89
C GLY A 168 0.23 -14.99 -7.58
N CYS A 169 -0.06 -14.64 -6.33
CA CYS A 169 0.08 -13.30 -5.82
C CYS A 169 1.52 -13.02 -5.39
N THR A 170 1.97 -11.81 -5.60
CA THR A 170 3.23 -11.29 -5.07
C THR A 170 2.93 -10.22 -4.04
N GLY A 171 3.80 -10.08 -3.04
CA GLY A 171 3.77 -8.95 -2.11
C GLY A 171 4.84 -7.93 -2.50
N PRO A 172 4.64 -7.13 -3.57
CA PRO A 172 5.58 -6.07 -3.85
C PRO A 172 5.58 -5.07 -2.71
N VAL A 173 6.76 -4.62 -2.38
CA VAL A 173 6.96 -3.56 -1.40
C VAL A 173 6.90 -2.24 -2.15
N SER A 174 5.89 -1.44 -1.88
CA SER A 174 5.74 -0.11 -2.47
C SER A 174 6.79 0.83 -1.92
N TYR A 175 7.13 0.69 -0.64
CA TYR A 175 8.24 1.37 -0.03
C TYR A 175 8.72 0.71 1.26
N THR A 176 10.05 0.70 1.43
CA THR A 176 10.73 0.23 2.64
C THR A 176 11.56 1.35 3.23
N HIS A 177 11.38 1.65 4.51
CA HIS A 177 12.28 2.49 5.27
C HIS A 177 12.95 1.65 6.37
N LEU A 178 14.07 1.04 6.03
CA LEU A 178 14.92 0.29 6.94
C LEU A 178 16.24 1.04 7.06
N THR A 179 16.60 1.47 8.25
CA THR A 179 17.99 1.78 8.58
C THR A 179 18.67 0.47 8.97
N LEU A 180 19.05 -0.32 7.98
CA LEU A 180 19.92 -1.45 8.26
C LEU A 180 21.28 -0.90 8.75
N PRO A 181 21.88 -1.46 9.81
CA PRO A 181 23.26 -1.16 10.13
C PRO A 181 24.10 -1.58 8.91
N THR A 182 24.69 -0.61 8.22
CA THR A 182 25.77 -0.88 7.30
C THR A 182 26.89 -1.49 8.11
N THR A 183 27.01 -2.80 8.06
CA THR A 183 28.28 -3.42 8.45
C THR A 183 29.28 -2.94 7.40
N ASP A 184 30.17 -2.03 7.81
CA ASP A 184 31.37 -1.70 7.04
C ASP A 184 32.13 -3.02 6.79
N VAL A 185 32.03 -3.49 5.56
CA VAL A 185 32.85 -4.61 5.08
C VAL A 185 34.11 -4.04 4.46
#